data_3e79fbe02d5dc21442f3dcccf383214c
#
_entry.id   3e79fbe02d5dc21442f3dcccf383214c
#
_cell.length_a   1.000
_cell.length_b   1.000
_cell.length_c   1.000
_cell.angle_alpha   90.00
_cell.angle_beta   90.00
_cell.angle_gamma   90.00
#
_symmetry.space_group_name_H-M   'P 1'
#
loop_
_entity.id
_entity.type
_entity.pdbx_description
1 polymer ?
#
loop_
_entity_poly.entity_id
_entity_poly.type
_entity_poly.pdbx_seq_one_letter_code
_entity_poly.pdbx_strand_id
1 'polypeptide(L)'
;MINLLINISAEKKREKANRPKGMGRCMKRICRLWRKKKMNNKLEVIGIDHGWSMMKTISQVFVTGVKEITTTQALFGDVLEYEGKFYKVGTVRQEVKDTKVEDDSFYLLTLAAVAKELKRRGLAEAKVFLAVGLPLTRFGAEKNDFIKYLTKNKRVSFKYENEPYYIEIDDVAVFPQCYAAVVDKIPTMAKKTLIVDICDTLCHQPV
;
A
#
# COMPACT_ATOMS: atom_id res chain seq x y z
N MET A 1 14.73 4.21 5.39
CA MET A 1 14.26 4.23 6.80
C MET A 1 13.21 5.33 6.89
N ILE A 2 11.93 4.95 6.68
CA ILE A 2 10.82 5.90 6.64
C ILE A 2 10.23 5.94 8.05
N ASN A 3 10.68 6.85 8.90
CA ASN A 3 10.01 7.19 10.14
C ASN A 3 9.18 8.46 9.91
N LEU A 4 8.05 8.33 9.24
CA LEU A 4 7.04 9.39 9.20
C LEU A 4 6.06 9.15 10.35
N LEU A 5 6.37 9.64 11.53
CA LEU A 5 5.43 9.73 12.66
C LEU A 5 4.47 10.87 12.39
N ILE A 6 3.31 10.56 11.80
CA ILE A 6 2.15 11.47 11.85
C ILE A 6 1.46 11.19 13.18
N ASN A 7 1.74 12.03 14.16
CA ASN A 7 1.05 12.03 15.46
C ASN A 7 -0.31 12.70 15.27
N ILE A 8 -1.33 11.93 14.89
CA ILE A 8 -2.71 12.37 14.90
C ILE A 8 -3.30 11.92 16.22
N SER A 9 -3.38 12.87 17.16
CA SER A 9 -4.09 12.72 18.43
C SER A 9 -5.58 12.47 18.16
N ALA A 10 -6.02 11.23 18.31
CA ALA A 10 -7.43 10.88 18.21
C ALA A 10 -8.11 11.02 19.59
N GLU A 11 -8.89 12.05 19.77
CA GLU A 11 -9.80 12.19 20.92
C GLU A 11 -10.83 11.07 20.95
N LYS A 12 -10.79 10.27 22.03
CA LYS A 12 -11.78 9.24 22.33
C LYS A 12 -13.07 9.88 22.85
N LYS A 13 -14.08 10.05 21.99
CA LYS A 13 -15.47 10.18 22.47
C LYS A 13 -16.06 8.79 22.73
N ARG A 14 -16.35 8.52 24.00
CA ARG A 14 -17.11 7.32 24.43
C ARG A 14 -18.58 7.50 24.10
N GLU A 15 -19.09 6.80 23.10
CA GLU A 15 -20.54 6.58 22.94
C GLU A 15 -20.98 5.37 23.77
N LYS A 16 -21.86 5.61 24.75
CA LYS A 16 -22.58 4.57 25.48
C LYS A 16 -23.67 4.01 24.58
N ALA A 17 -23.51 2.78 24.09
CA ALA A 17 -24.51 2.11 23.28
C ALA A 17 -25.69 1.64 24.15
N ASN A 18 -26.89 2.12 23.86
CA ASN A 18 -28.17 1.70 24.40
C ASN A 18 -28.48 0.25 23.94
N ARG A 19 -28.69 -0.68 24.87
CA ARG A 19 -28.98 -2.09 24.56
C ARG A 19 -30.51 -2.31 24.53
N PRO A 20 -31.09 -2.78 23.41
CA PRO A 20 -32.46 -3.23 23.42
C PRO A 20 -32.59 -4.58 24.16
N LYS A 21 -33.51 -4.66 25.14
CA LYS A 21 -33.84 -5.89 25.84
C LYS A 21 -34.81 -6.70 24.96
N GLY A 22 -34.50 -7.98 24.69
CA GLY A 22 -35.48 -8.93 24.15
C GLY A 22 -35.17 -9.62 22.81
N MET A 23 -33.92 -9.76 22.39
CA MET A 23 -33.59 -10.46 21.14
C MET A 23 -33.35 -11.96 21.33
N GLY A 24 -34.07 -12.81 20.57
CA GLY A 24 -33.94 -14.27 20.55
C GLY A 24 -32.52 -14.75 20.11
N ARG A 25 -32.21 -16.02 20.45
CA ARG A 25 -30.87 -16.62 20.23
C ARG A 25 -30.35 -16.54 18.75
N CYS A 26 -31.26 -16.61 17.78
CA CYS A 26 -30.91 -16.53 16.35
C CYS A 26 -30.44 -15.11 15.96
N MET A 27 -31.13 -14.08 16.43
CA MET A 27 -30.79 -12.67 16.18
C MET A 27 -29.46 -12.28 16.85
N LYS A 28 -29.13 -12.90 18.01
CA LYS A 28 -27.82 -12.69 18.67
C LYS A 28 -26.68 -13.27 17.87
N ARG A 29 -26.88 -14.35 17.10
CA ARG A 29 -25.87 -14.95 16.20
C ARG A 29 -25.68 -14.09 14.96
N ILE A 30 -26.75 -13.58 14.35
CA ILE A 30 -26.72 -12.65 13.22
C ILE A 30 -26.09 -11.31 13.63
N CYS A 31 -26.46 -10.74 14.78
CA CYS A 31 -25.82 -9.54 15.32
C CYS A 31 -24.34 -9.73 15.67
N ARG A 32 -23.92 -10.97 16.04
CA ARG A 32 -22.52 -11.28 16.31
C ARG A 32 -21.71 -11.38 15.02
N LEU A 33 -22.33 -11.90 13.94
CA LEU A 33 -21.77 -11.89 12.59
C LEU A 33 -21.74 -10.48 11.99
N TRP A 34 -22.78 -9.69 12.21
CA TRP A 34 -22.82 -8.27 11.81
C TRP A 34 -21.83 -7.40 12.60
N ARG A 35 -21.60 -7.68 13.87
CA ARG A 35 -20.60 -6.98 14.69
C ARG A 35 -19.15 -7.33 14.31
N LYS A 36 -18.90 -8.51 13.74
CA LYS A 36 -17.61 -8.86 13.14
C LYS A 36 -17.34 -8.15 11.80
N LYS A 37 -18.40 -7.63 11.14
CA LYS A 37 -18.33 -6.95 9.84
C LYS A 37 -18.36 -5.42 9.95
N LYS A 38 -18.07 -4.86 11.13
CA LYS A 38 -17.83 -3.43 11.27
C LYS A 38 -16.39 -3.21 10.83
N MET A 39 -16.21 -2.76 9.58
CA MET A 39 -14.91 -2.22 9.12
C MET A 39 -14.37 -1.35 10.25
N ASN A 40 -13.14 -1.61 10.62
CA ASN A 40 -12.45 -0.76 11.59
C ASN A 40 -12.39 0.64 10.96
N ASN A 41 -13.20 1.58 11.45
CA ASN A 41 -13.26 2.95 10.92
C ASN A 41 -11.94 3.73 11.11
N LYS A 42 -10.91 3.06 11.61
CA LYS A 42 -9.58 3.61 11.76
C LYS A 42 -8.92 3.66 10.40
N LEU A 43 -8.51 4.84 10.00
CA LEU A 43 -7.73 5.05 8.79
C LEU A 43 -6.31 4.49 9.00
N GLU A 44 -5.92 3.53 8.19
CA GLU A 44 -4.59 2.94 8.21
C GLU A 44 -3.69 3.66 7.18
N VAL A 45 -2.67 4.35 7.66
CA VAL A 45 -1.68 5.01 6.80
C VAL A 45 -0.62 3.98 6.41
N ILE A 46 -0.41 3.83 5.10
CA ILE A 46 0.58 2.92 4.52
C ILE A 46 1.52 3.71 3.61
N GLY A 47 2.78 3.81 4.03
CA GLY A 47 3.84 4.42 3.22
C GLY A 47 4.46 3.38 2.29
N ILE A 48 4.57 3.70 1.01
CA ILE A 48 5.15 2.82 -0.02
C ILE A 48 6.13 3.62 -0.87
N ASP A 49 7.39 3.20 -0.87
CA ASP A 49 8.38 3.67 -1.82
C ASP A 49 8.39 2.74 -3.05
N HIS A 50 7.94 3.28 -4.17
CA HIS A 50 7.83 2.58 -5.45
C HIS A 50 9.17 2.66 -6.22
N GLY A 51 10.20 2.01 -5.70
CA GLY A 51 11.49 1.93 -6.42
C GLY A 51 11.40 1.05 -7.68
N TRP A 52 12.26 1.31 -8.66
CA TRP A 52 12.37 0.45 -9.86
C TRP A 52 13.01 -0.91 -9.56
N SER A 53 13.87 -0.99 -8.54
CA SER A 53 14.52 -2.24 -8.11
C SER A 53 13.74 -2.93 -7.02
N MET A 54 13.35 -2.16 -6.00
CA MET A 54 12.75 -2.66 -4.77
C MET A 54 11.54 -1.83 -4.37
N MET A 55 10.46 -2.51 -4.05
CA MET A 55 9.33 -1.92 -3.33
C MET A 55 9.67 -1.91 -1.85
N LYS A 56 9.42 -0.80 -1.17
CA LYS A 56 9.70 -0.66 0.27
C LYS A 56 8.49 -0.10 1.00
N THR A 57 8.18 -0.68 2.13
CA THR A 57 7.22 -0.15 3.09
C THR A 57 7.92 0.06 4.44
N ILE A 58 7.19 0.44 5.48
CA ILE A 58 7.79 0.59 6.82
C ILE A 58 8.38 -0.71 7.36
N SER A 59 7.82 -1.86 6.96
CA SER A 59 8.21 -3.16 7.52
C SER A 59 8.64 -4.18 6.47
N GLN A 60 8.51 -3.88 5.19
CA GLN A 60 8.75 -4.83 4.11
C GLN A 60 9.64 -4.24 3.02
N VAL A 61 10.51 -5.08 2.48
CA VAL A 61 11.29 -4.79 1.27
C VAL A 61 11.20 -6.02 0.37
N PHE A 62 10.83 -5.83 -0.89
CA PHE A 62 10.75 -6.92 -1.86
C PHE A 62 11.04 -6.42 -3.28
N VAL A 63 11.45 -7.32 -4.15
CA VAL A 63 11.82 -7.00 -5.54
C VAL A 63 10.63 -6.41 -6.28
N THR A 64 10.87 -5.33 -7.02
CA THR A 64 9.88 -4.71 -7.92
C THR A 64 9.72 -5.58 -9.14
N GLY A 65 8.80 -6.53 -9.05
CA GLY A 65 8.49 -7.44 -10.14
C GLY A 65 7.18 -8.16 -9.91
N VAL A 66 6.39 -8.26 -10.97
CA VAL A 66 5.14 -8.99 -10.98
C VAL A 66 5.02 -9.75 -12.29
N LYS A 67 4.61 -11.01 -12.22
CA LYS A 67 4.41 -11.87 -13.39
C LYS A 67 3.12 -12.64 -13.26
N GLU A 68 2.26 -12.57 -14.29
CA GLU A 68 1.07 -13.42 -14.37
C GLU A 68 1.49 -14.88 -14.43
N ILE A 69 0.82 -15.74 -13.65
CA ILE A 69 1.10 -17.16 -13.53
C ILE A 69 -0.19 -17.97 -13.69
N THR A 70 -0.04 -19.27 -13.99
CA THR A 70 -1.18 -20.19 -14.00
C THR A 70 -1.59 -20.60 -12.59
N THR A 71 -2.84 -21.04 -12.43
CA THR A 71 -3.40 -21.49 -11.13
C THR A 71 -2.57 -22.59 -10.45
N THR A 72 -1.93 -23.47 -11.21
CA THR A 72 -1.09 -24.54 -10.69
C THR A 72 0.18 -24.07 -9.99
N GLN A 73 0.66 -22.87 -10.34
CA GLN A 73 1.85 -22.25 -9.75
C GLN A 73 1.52 -21.37 -8.54
N ALA A 74 0.22 -21.15 -8.27
CA ALA A 74 -0.25 -20.25 -7.21
C ALA A 74 -0.18 -20.83 -5.79
N LEU A 75 0.25 -22.07 -5.63
CA LEU A 75 0.19 -22.79 -4.35
C LEU A 75 1.21 -22.32 -3.30
N PHE A 76 2.28 -21.63 -3.69
CA PHE A 76 3.37 -21.30 -2.78
C PHE A 76 3.89 -19.87 -2.93
N GLY A 77 4.10 -19.22 -1.78
CA GLY A 77 4.79 -17.93 -1.63
C GLY A 77 3.98 -16.72 -2.07
N ASP A 78 4.65 -15.62 -2.32
CA ASP A 78 4.10 -14.28 -2.61
C ASP A 78 3.20 -14.23 -3.86
N VAL A 79 1.97 -14.76 -3.77
CA VAL A 79 0.98 -14.77 -4.85
C VAL A 79 -0.16 -13.82 -4.54
N LEU A 80 -0.42 -12.93 -5.49
CA LEU A 80 -1.57 -12.04 -5.52
C LEU A 80 -2.62 -12.60 -6.48
N GLU A 81 -3.86 -12.79 -6.02
CA GLU A 81 -5.03 -13.06 -6.86
C GLU A 81 -5.86 -11.77 -6.96
N TYR A 82 -6.00 -11.27 -8.18
CA TYR A 82 -6.77 -10.07 -8.47
C TYR A 82 -7.53 -10.22 -9.80
N GLU A 83 -8.83 -9.92 -9.79
CA GLU A 83 -9.73 -10.04 -10.95
C GLU A 83 -9.67 -11.42 -11.64
N GLY A 84 -9.56 -12.51 -10.85
CA GLY A 84 -9.54 -13.88 -11.33
C GLY A 84 -8.21 -14.33 -11.95
N LYS A 85 -7.19 -13.49 -11.90
CA LYS A 85 -5.83 -13.79 -12.36
C LYS A 85 -4.88 -13.93 -11.18
N PHE A 86 -3.82 -14.71 -11.38
CA PHE A 86 -2.80 -14.97 -10.39
C PHE A 86 -1.48 -14.31 -10.80
N TYR A 87 -0.84 -13.65 -9.86
CA TYR A 87 0.39 -12.93 -10.09
C TYR A 87 1.43 -13.31 -9.05
N LYS A 88 2.59 -13.73 -9.50
CA LYS A 88 3.75 -13.93 -8.62
C LYS A 88 4.43 -12.59 -8.41
N VAL A 89 4.65 -12.22 -7.14
CA VAL A 89 5.22 -10.94 -6.73
C VAL A 89 6.65 -11.16 -6.22
N GLY A 90 7.54 -10.24 -6.54
CA GLY A 90 8.88 -10.19 -5.94
C GLY A 90 9.91 -11.20 -6.46
N THR A 91 9.64 -11.89 -7.56
CA THR A 91 10.55 -12.94 -8.06
C THR A 91 11.48 -12.50 -9.18
N VAL A 92 11.00 -11.69 -10.11
CA VAL A 92 11.78 -11.22 -11.26
C VAL A 92 11.68 -9.71 -11.30
N ARG A 93 12.82 -9.04 -11.37
CA ARG A 93 12.87 -7.59 -11.50
C ARG A 93 12.18 -7.16 -12.79
N GLN A 94 11.34 -6.15 -12.69
CA GLN A 94 10.66 -5.55 -13.83
C GLN A 94 11.63 -4.70 -14.64
N GLU A 95 11.44 -4.66 -15.96
CA GLU A 95 12.14 -3.71 -16.79
C GLU A 95 11.76 -2.28 -16.42
N VAL A 96 12.74 -1.39 -16.50
CA VAL A 96 12.51 0.04 -16.27
C VAL A 96 11.75 0.61 -17.46
N LYS A 97 10.59 1.19 -17.20
CA LYS A 97 9.74 1.83 -18.18
C LYS A 97 9.79 3.34 -18.07
N ASP A 98 9.24 4.02 -19.05
CA ASP A 98 9.20 5.48 -19.04
C ASP A 98 8.36 6.03 -17.90
N THR A 99 7.23 5.39 -17.58
CA THR A 99 6.35 5.79 -16.50
C THR A 99 5.82 4.59 -15.71
N LYS A 100 5.46 4.83 -14.44
CA LYS A 100 4.90 3.80 -13.55
C LYS A 100 3.43 3.50 -13.79
N VAL A 101 2.77 4.28 -14.63
CA VAL A 101 1.34 4.13 -14.95
C VAL A 101 1.09 3.47 -16.31
N GLU A 102 2.14 2.97 -16.96
CA GLU A 102 2.06 2.39 -18.29
C GLU A 102 1.25 1.09 -18.33
N ASP A 103 1.37 0.29 -17.28
CA ASP A 103 0.61 -0.95 -17.10
C ASP A 103 0.16 -1.12 -15.64
N ASP A 104 -0.51 -2.23 -15.34
CA ASP A 104 -1.02 -2.51 -14.00
C ASP A 104 0.03 -3.04 -13.02
N SER A 105 1.28 -3.15 -13.41
CA SER A 105 2.32 -3.77 -12.58
C SER A 105 2.52 -3.05 -11.25
N PHE A 106 2.66 -1.73 -11.26
CA PHE A 106 2.81 -0.96 -10.02
C PHE A 106 1.53 -0.92 -9.17
N TYR A 107 0.35 -1.04 -9.80
CA TYR A 107 -0.90 -1.18 -9.06
C TYR A 107 -0.95 -2.52 -8.31
N LEU A 108 -0.63 -3.62 -8.98
CA LEU A 108 -0.56 -4.95 -8.37
C LEU A 108 0.49 -5.03 -7.26
N LEU A 109 1.66 -4.43 -7.49
CA LEU A 109 2.72 -4.30 -6.47
C LEU A 109 2.26 -3.47 -5.27
N THR A 110 1.45 -2.43 -5.48
CA THR A 110 0.84 -1.63 -4.41
C THR A 110 -0.15 -2.47 -3.60
N LEU A 111 -1.01 -3.27 -4.24
CA LEU A 111 -1.92 -4.18 -3.54
C LEU A 111 -1.15 -5.20 -2.69
N ALA A 112 -0.07 -5.77 -3.23
CA ALA A 112 0.78 -6.70 -2.48
C ALA A 112 1.47 -6.02 -1.29
N ALA A 113 1.98 -4.80 -1.46
CA ALA A 113 2.59 -4.01 -0.38
C ALA A 113 1.58 -3.72 0.74
N VAL A 114 0.35 -3.32 0.36
CA VAL A 114 -0.75 -3.10 1.31
C VAL A 114 -1.10 -4.37 2.05
N ALA A 115 -1.23 -5.52 1.35
CA ALA A 115 -1.53 -6.80 1.98
C ALA A 115 -0.46 -7.19 3.01
N LYS A 116 0.82 -7.07 2.65
CA LYS A 116 1.95 -7.36 3.56
C LYS A 116 1.89 -6.50 4.84
N GLU A 117 1.60 -5.20 4.72
CA GLU A 117 1.44 -4.31 5.87
C GLU A 117 0.21 -4.64 6.71
N LEU A 118 -0.93 -4.92 6.07
CA LEU A 118 -2.17 -5.30 6.77
C LEU A 118 -2.01 -6.66 7.48
N LYS A 119 -1.37 -7.64 6.84
CA LYS A 119 -1.04 -8.93 7.46
C LYS A 119 -0.25 -8.75 8.75
N ARG A 120 0.79 -7.92 8.73
CA ARG A 120 1.58 -7.61 9.92
C ARG A 120 0.75 -6.95 11.03
N ARG A 121 -0.26 -6.16 10.66
CA ARG A 121 -1.18 -5.49 11.60
C ARG A 121 -2.33 -6.39 12.04
N GLY A 122 -2.45 -7.61 11.51
CA GLY A 122 -3.53 -8.55 11.78
C GLY A 122 -4.89 -8.10 11.22
N LEU A 123 -4.87 -7.34 10.12
CA LEU A 123 -6.05 -6.77 9.47
C LEU A 123 -6.26 -7.42 8.09
N ALA A 124 -7.50 -7.82 7.81
CA ALA A 124 -7.93 -8.27 6.48
C ALA A 124 -8.83 -7.24 5.77
N GLU A 125 -9.42 -6.32 6.55
CA GLU A 125 -10.27 -5.24 6.04
C GLU A 125 -9.77 -3.91 6.60
N ALA A 126 -9.57 -2.90 5.75
CA ALA A 126 -9.11 -1.59 6.18
C ALA A 126 -9.52 -0.47 5.23
N LYS A 127 -9.74 0.73 5.81
CA LYS A 127 -9.72 1.99 5.09
C LYS A 127 -8.28 2.48 5.10
N VAL A 128 -7.69 2.68 3.91
CA VAL A 128 -6.26 2.98 3.77
C VAL A 128 -6.03 4.36 3.15
N PHE A 129 -5.05 5.06 3.70
CA PHE A 129 -4.44 6.25 3.12
C PHE A 129 -3.06 5.87 2.62
N LEU A 130 -2.80 6.05 1.32
CA LEU A 130 -1.52 5.69 0.72
C LEU A 130 -0.60 6.91 0.66
N ALA A 131 0.58 6.80 1.26
CA ALA A 131 1.66 7.77 1.13
C ALA A 131 2.74 7.19 0.21
N VAL A 132 2.85 7.70 -1.02
CA VAL A 132 3.66 7.07 -2.08
C VAL A 132 4.75 8.00 -2.62
N GLY A 133 5.84 7.42 -3.13
CA GLY A 133 6.98 8.16 -3.65
C GLY A 133 7.07 8.15 -5.19
N LEU A 134 7.36 9.31 -5.79
CA LEU A 134 7.76 9.45 -7.19
C LEU A 134 9.14 10.07 -7.29
N PRO A 135 9.94 9.73 -8.34
CA PRO A 135 11.19 10.41 -8.63
C PRO A 135 10.98 11.92 -8.75
N LEU A 136 11.88 12.71 -8.16
CA LEU A 136 11.76 14.17 -8.16
C LEU A 136 11.64 14.74 -9.57
N THR A 137 12.40 14.19 -10.53
CA THR A 137 12.40 14.62 -11.93
C THR A 137 11.06 14.47 -12.63
N ARG A 138 10.21 13.52 -12.18
CA ARG A 138 8.90 13.22 -12.76
C ARG A 138 7.73 13.68 -11.88
N PHE A 139 8.02 14.12 -10.67
CA PHE A 139 7.02 14.47 -9.67
C PHE A 139 5.99 15.50 -10.17
N GLY A 140 6.46 16.58 -10.81
CA GLY A 140 5.57 17.64 -11.33
C GLY A 140 4.67 17.17 -12.46
N ALA A 141 5.18 16.31 -13.36
CA ALA A 141 4.44 15.84 -14.52
C ALA A 141 3.50 14.66 -14.22
N GLU A 142 3.94 13.72 -13.39
CA GLU A 142 3.26 12.42 -13.24
C GLU A 142 2.41 12.31 -11.96
N LYS A 143 2.52 13.25 -11.01
CA LYS A 143 1.82 13.18 -9.72
C LYS A 143 0.33 12.90 -9.84
N ASN A 144 -0.37 13.68 -10.66
CA ASN A 144 -1.82 13.58 -10.79
C ASN A 144 -2.27 12.28 -11.47
N ASP A 145 -1.51 11.82 -12.45
CA ASP A 145 -1.81 10.59 -13.17
C ASP A 145 -1.51 9.36 -12.28
N PHE A 146 -0.48 9.43 -11.45
CA PHE A 146 -0.18 8.39 -10.48
C PHE A 146 -1.26 8.30 -9.39
N ILE A 147 -1.80 9.45 -8.91
CA ILE A 147 -2.95 9.45 -7.99
C ILE A 147 -4.16 8.78 -8.65
N LYS A 148 -4.54 9.19 -9.86
CA LYS A 148 -5.66 8.59 -10.60
C LYS A 148 -5.47 7.09 -10.81
N TYR A 149 -4.26 6.69 -11.20
CA TYR A 149 -3.89 5.30 -11.39
C TYR A 149 -4.06 4.45 -10.13
N LEU A 150 -3.59 4.91 -8.99
CA LEU A 150 -3.72 4.20 -7.72
C LEU A 150 -5.15 4.23 -7.15
N THR A 151 -5.95 5.25 -7.50
CA THR A 151 -7.34 5.40 -7.06
C THR A 151 -8.36 4.92 -8.08
N LYS A 152 -7.92 4.30 -9.20
CA LYS A 152 -8.82 3.79 -10.26
C LYS A 152 -9.96 2.92 -9.72
N ASN A 153 -9.71 2.17 -8.66
CA ASN A 153 -10.70 1.41 -7.91
C ASN A 153 -10.68 1.86 -6.46
N LYS A 154 -11.73 2.57 -6.02
CA LYS A 154 -11.82 3.05 -4.63
C LYS A 154 -11.96 1.92 -3.63
N ARG A 155 -12.64 0.83 -4.01
CA ARG A 155 -12.82 -0.37 -3.20
C ARG A 155 -12.27 -1.56 -3.94
N VAL A 156 -11.36 -2.27 -3.31
CA VAL A 156 -10.64 -3.38 -3.92
C VAL A 156 -10.75 -4.61 -3.05
N SER A 157 -11.15 -5.72 -3.69
CA SER A 157 -11.13 -7.06 -3.09
C SER A 157 -10.11 -7.90 -3.84
N PHE A 158 -9.21 -8.52 -3.13
CA PHE A 158 -8.15 -9.36 -3.69
C PHE A 158 -7.70 -10.39 -2.67
N LYS A 159 -6.91 -11.40 -3.09
CA LYS A 159 -6.25 -12.32 -2.15
C LYS A 159 -4.75 -12.18 -2.27
N TYR A 160 -4.07 -12.32 -1.14
CA TYR A 160 -2.63 -12.39 -1.09
C TYR A 160 -2.22 -13.58 -0.22
N GLU A 161 -1.41 -14.50 -0.77
CA GLU A 161 -1.07 -15.78 -0.12
C GLU A 161 -2.32 -16.56 0.34
N ASN A 162 -3.35 -16.63 -0.50
CA ASN A 162 -4.66 -17.23 -0.26
C ASN A 162 -5.53 -16.55 0.82
N GLU A 163 -5.03 -15.53 1.51
CA GLU A 163 -5.80 -14.75 2.47
C GLU A 163 -6.57 -13.64 1.78
N PRO A 164 -7.89 -13.50 2.02
CA PRO A 164 -8.70 -12.45 1.41
C PRO A 164 -8.47 -11.10 2.08
N TYR A 165 -8.33 -10.06 1.28
CA TYR A 165 -8.25 -8.67 1.71
C TYR A 165 -9.34 -7.84 1.07
N TYR A 166 -9.90 -6.92 1.84
CA TYR A 166 -10.81 -5.90 1.37
C TYR A 166 -10.32 -4.54 1.84
N ILE A 167 -10.02 -3.65 0.90
CA ILE A 167 -9.55 -2.31 1.22
C ILE A 167 -10.43 -1.24 0.58
N GLU A 168 -10.60 -0.13 1.29
CA GLU A 168 -11.13 1.11 0.73
C GLU A 168 -9.99 2.13 0.72
N ILE A 169 -9.58 2.56 -0.47
CA ILE A 169 -8.57 3.62 -0.63
C ILE A 169 -9.26 4.95 -0.38
N ASP A 170 -8.94 5.58 0.76
CA ASP A 170 -9.49 6.87 1.15
C ASP A 170 -8.94 7.99 0.29
N ASP A 171 -7.61 8.08 0.30
CA ASP A 171 -6.87 9.09 -0.47
C ASP A 171 -5.42 8.61 -0.72
N VAL A 172 -4.73 9.28 -1.64
CA VAL A 172 -3.34 9.02 -2.02
C VAL A 172 -2.55 10.33 -2.00
N ALA A 173 -1.57 10.41 -1.11
CA ALA A 173 -0.59 11.51 -1.11
C ALA A 173 0.70 11.06 -1.80
N VAL A 174 1.15 11.85 -2.77
CA VAL A 174 2.39 11.59 -3.50
C VAL A 174 3.47 12.55 -3.03
N PHE A 175 4.65 12.02 -2.70
CA PHE A 175 5.82 12.75 -2.24
C PHE A 175 6.99 12.54 -3.20
N PRO A 176 7.90 13.51 -3.33
CA PRO A 176 9.16 13.26 -4.01
C PRO A 176 9.97 12.19 -3.26
N GLN A 177 10.54 11.24 -4.00
CA GLN A 177 11.49 10.29 -3.42
C GLN A 177 12.64 11.05 -2.75
N CYS A 178 13.25 10.46 -1.72
CA CYS A 178 14.22 11.09 -0.81
C CYS A 178 13.66 12.18 0.12
N TYR A 179 12.50 12.80 -0.18
CA TYR A 179 11.92 13.81 0.71
C TYR A 179 11.61 13.24 2.10
N ALA A 180 11.03 12.05 2.15
CA ALA A 180 10.70 11.38 3.42
C ALA A 180 11.92 11.04 4.28
N ALA A 181 13.11 10.92 3.67
CA ALA A 181 14.36 10.65 4.39
C ALA A 181 14.92 11.89 5.11
N VAL A 182 14.48 13.08 4.72
CA VAL A 182 15.06 14.34 5.19
C VAL A 182 14.05 15.30 5.80
N VAL A 183 12.75 15.00 5.73
CA VAL A 183 11.68 15.92 6.13
C VAL A 183 11.81 16.41 7.58
N ASP A 184 12.24 15.55 8.47
CA ASP A 184 12.50 15.85 9.89
C ASP A 184 13.76 16.70 10.10
N LYS A 185 14.68 16.70 9.14
CA LYS A 185 15.95 17.43 9.17
C LYS A 185 15.91 18.78 8.45
N ILE A 186 14.87 18.99 7.61
CA ILE A 186 14.74 20.21 6.81
C ILE A 186 14.93 21.51 7.65
N PRO A 187 14.35 21.63 8.86
CA PRO A 187 14.51 22.85 9.67
C PRO A 187 15.95 23.15 10.07
N THR A 188 16.82 22.15 10.13
CA THR A 188 18.23 22.26 10.54
C THR A 188 19.20 22.23 9.36
N MET A 189 18.70 22.02 8.15
CA MET A 189 19.54 22.00 6.95
C MET A 189 19.99 23.38 6.51
N ALA A 190 21.14 23.43 5.86
CA ALA A 190 21.62 24.64 5.19
C ALA A 190 20.64 25.07 4.08
N LYS A 191 20.59 26.38 3.76
CA LYS A 191 19.73 26.93 2.70
C LYS A 191 19.92 26.27 1.34
N LYS A 192 21.10 25.69 1.08
CA LYS A 192 21.42 24.87 -0.10
C LYS A 192 21.94 23.53 0.40
N THR A 193 21.17 22.48 0.18
CA THR A 193 21.52 21.10 0.58
C THR A 193 21.37 20.19 -0.64
N LEU A 194 22.39 19.40 -0.94
CA LEU A 194 22.34 18.36 -1.95
C LEU A 194 21.92 17.03 -1.29
N ILE A 195 20.88 16.41 -1.83
CA ILE A 195 20.46 15.06 -1.45
C ILE A 195 20.83 14.13 -2.59
N VAL A 196 21.64 13.12 -2.30
CA VAL A 196 22.05 12.12 -3.28
C VAL A 196 21.32 10.81 -2.96
N ASP A 197 20.54 10.33 -3.95
CA ASP A 197 19.91 9.02 -3.93
C ASP A 197 20.67 8.08 -4.86
N ILE A 198 21.21 7.01 -4.31
CA ILE A 198 21.99 6.02 -5.08
C ILE A 198 21.07 4.84 -5.35
N CYS A 199 20.76 4.61 -6.62
CA CYS A 199 19.87 3.56 -7.11
C CYS A 199 20.65 2.52 -7.92
N ASP A 200 20.43 1.24 -7.64
CA ASP A 200 21.06 0.11 -8.36
C ASP A 200 20.78 0.10 -9.88
N THR A 201 19.72 0.79 -10.31
CA THR A 201 19.29 0.77 -11.72
C THR A 201 20.28 1.48 -12.64
N LEU A 202 21.05 2.44 -12.15
CA LEU A 202 22.03 3.18 -12.93
C LEU A 202 23.32 2.41 -13.21
N CYS A 203 23.56 1.31 -12.48
CA CYS A 203 24.76 0.50 -12.62
C CYS A 203 24.68 -0.56 -13.75
N HIS A 204 23.53 -0.68 -14.41
CA HIS A 204 23.26 -1.75 -15.38
C HIS A 204 22.79 -1.25 -16.76
N GLN A 205 23.13 -0.03 -17.16
CA GLN A 205 23.00 0.32 -18.56
C GLN A 205 24.19 -0.29 -19.30
N PRO A 206 23.98 -1.23 -20.23
CA PRO A 206 25.04 -1.64 -21.14
C PRO A 206 25.42 -0.43 -21.99
N VAL A 207 26.72 -0.18 -22.06
CA VAL A 207 27.35 0.78 -22.99
C VAL A 207 27.16 0.30 -24.42
#